data_cce746f4ed82159058f713568c4a6ff6
#
_entry.id   cce746f4ed82159058f713568c4a6ff6
#
_cell.length_a   1.000
_cell.length_b   1.000
_cell.length_c   1.000
_cell.angle_alpha   90.00
_cell.angle_beta   90.00
_cell.angle_gamma   90.00
#
_symmetry.space_group_name_H-M   'P 1'
#
loop_
_entity.id
_entity.type
_entity.pdbx_description
1 polymer ?
#
loop_
_entity_poly.entity_id
_entity_poly.type
_entity_poly.pdbx_seq_one_letter_code
_entity_poly.pdbx_strand_id
1 'polypeptide(L)'
;MAIANVLLVDDEVPFVETMTKRLNKRDLQVSAAFSGAEALEKLGKERNVEVVILDVKMPGMDGIETLREIKRKYPLVEVVMLTGHATVETAIEGMKLGAFDYLMKPCDMDILISKVGGAAARRREQETKIVEARIKEITMRRP
;
A
#
# COMPACT_ATOMS: atom_id res chain seq x y z
N MET A 1 -18.12 6.27 5.84
CA MET A 1 -16.73 6.25 6.28
C MET A 1 -15.97 5.18 5.53
N ALA A 2 -14.82 5.51 4.97
CA ALA A 2 -14.04 4.55 4.20
C ALA A 2 -13.39 3.49 5.09
N ILE A 3 -13.38 2.22 4.63
CA ILE A 3 -12.70 1.11 5.31
C ILE A 3 -11.19 1.35 5.32
N ALA A 4 -10.66 1.90 4.22
CA ALA A 4 -9.25 2.23 4.10
C ALA A 4 -9.04 3.28 3.01
N ASN A 5 -7.94 4.01 3.13
CA ASN A 5 -7.46 4.94 2.11
C ASN A 5 -6.34 4.26 1.32
N VAL A 6 -6.55 4.09 0.03
CA VAL A 6 -5.73 3.27 -0.85
C VAL A 6 -5.17 4.08 -2.01
N LEU A 7 -3.91 3.87 -2.33
CA LEU A 7 -3.31 4.34 -3.57
C LEU A 7 -3.10 3.12 -4.48
N LEU A 8 -3.72 3.14 -5.64
CA LEU A 8 -3.58 2.07 -6.64
C LEU A 8 -2.53 2.48 -7.67
N VAL A 9 -1.47 1.71 -7.79
CA VAL A 9 -0.32 2.01 -8.65
C VAL A 9 -0.14 0.95 -9.71
N ASP A 10 -0.39 1.32 -10.97
CA ASP A 10 -0.30 0.42 -12.12
C ASP A 10 -0.26 1.29 -13.38
N ASP A 11 0.51 0.90 -14.38
CA ASP A 11 0.63 1.66 -15.62
C ASP A 11 -0.47 1.36 -16.64
N GLU A 12 -1.26 0.31 -16.40
CA GLU A 12 -2.37 -0.05 -17.27
C GLU A 12 -3.61 0.79 -16.94
N VAL A 13 -3.77 1.91 -17.66
CA VAL A 13 -4.85 2.86 -17.41
C VAL A 13 -6.26 2.23 -17.36
N PRO A 14 -6.66 1.37 -18.32
CA PRO A 14 -7.99 0.75 -18.26
C PRO A 14 -8.19 -0.12 -17.00
N PHE A 15 -7.16 -0.84 -16.58
CA PHE A 15 -7.20 -1.64 -15.36
C PHE A 15 -7.42 -0.74 -14.14
N VAL A 16 -6.66 0.35 -14.04
CA VAL A 16 -6.75 1.30 -12.93
C VAL A 16 -8.15 1.92 -12.85
N GLU A 17 -8.69 2.35 -13.98
CA GLU A 17 -10.03 2.94 -14.02
C GLU A 17 -11.10 1.96 -13.55
N THR A 18 -11.07 0.74 -14.06
CA THR A 18 -12.04 -0.30 -13.70
C THR A 18 -11.90 -0.68 -12.23
N MET A 19 -10.68 -0.92 -11.78
CA MET A 19 -10.41 -1.33 -10.41
C MET A 19 -10.78 -0.24 -9.41
N THR A 20 -10.48 1.02 -9.72
CA THR A 20 -10.85 2.16 -8.88
C THR A 20 -12.36 2.20 -8.64
N LYS A 21 -13.14 2.04 -9.68
CA LYS A 21 -14.61 2.02 -9.56
C LYS A 21 -15.08 0.86 -8.69
N ARG A 22 -14.52 -0.31 -8.89
CA ARG A 22 -14.90 -1.51 -8.13
C ARG A 22 -14.54 -1.39 -6.65
N LEU A 23 -13.36 -0.87 -6.35
CA LEU A 23 -12.90 -0.67 -4.98
C LEU A 23 -13.72 0.42 -4.27
N ASN A 24 -14.03 1.52 -4.96
CA ASN A 24 -14.86 2.58 -4.38
C ASN A 24 -16.24 2.08 -3.99
N LYS A 25 -16.82 1.14 -4.75
CA LYS A 25 -18.10 0.53 -4.40
C LYS A 25 -18.02 -0.38 -3.16
N ARG A 26 -16.83 -0.77 -2.77
CA ARG A 26 -16.59 -1.60 -1.60
C ARG A 26 -16.09 -0.77 -0.40
N ASP A 27 -16.42 0.51 -0.38
CA ASP A 27 -16.13 1.45 0.70
C ASP A 27 -14.63 1.70 0.93
N LEU A 28 -13.83 1.62 -0.12
CA LEU A 28 -12.44 2.06 -0.11
C LEU A 28 -12.34 3.44 -0.76
N GLN A 29 -11.51 4.30 -0.18
CA GLN A 29 -11.19 5.60 -0.75
C GLN A 29 -9.94 5.42 -1.61
N VAL A 30 -10.08 5.47 -2.93
CA VAL A 30 -9.00 5.15 -3.85
C VAL A 30 -8.52 6.36 -4.62
N SER A 31 -7.22 6.59 -4.60
CA SER A 31 -6.53 7.45 -5.55
C SER A 31 -5.61 6.59 -6.41
N ALA A 32 -5.16 7.12 -7.52
CA ALA A 32 -4.40 6.36 -8.51
C ALA A 32 -3.07 7.03 -8.87
N ALA A 33 -2.08 6.21 -9.18
CA ALA A 33 -0.82 6.64 -9.78
C ALA A 33 -0.46 5.65 -10.87
N PHE A 34 0.18 6.13 -11.93
CA PHE A 34 0.45 5.32 -13.13
C PHE A 34 1.93 4.98 -13.27
N SER A 35 2.73 5.32 -12.27
CA SER A 35 4.17 4.99 -12.22
C SER A 35 4.64 4.99 -10.78
N GLY A 36 5.82 4.40 -10.55
CA GLY A 36 6.45 4.41 -9.24
C GLY A 36 6.80 5.82 -8.77
N ALA A 37 7.33 6.65 -9.67
CA ALA A 37 7.66 8.04 -9.36
C ALA A 37 6.43 8.84 -8.95
N GLU A 38 5.32 8.68 -9.67
CA GLU A 38 4.07 9.34 -9.34
C GLU A 38 3.52 8.87 -7.99
N ALA A 39 3.66 7.58 -7.70
CA ALA A 39 3.24 7.00 -6.42
C ALA A 39 3.97 7.67 -5.25
N LEU A 40 5.28 7.81 -5.35
CA LEU A 40 6.08 8.46 -4.30
C LEU A 40 5.70 9.92 -4.12
N GLU A 41 5.46 10.63 -5.21
CA GLU A 41 5.00 12.02 -5.17
C GLU A 41 3.65 12.14 -4.46
N LYS A 42 2.71 11.28 -4.81
CA LYS A 42 1.38 11.28 -4.19
C LYS A 42 1.42 10.93 -2.70
N LEU A 43 2.25 9.99 -2.30
CA LEU A 43 2.41 9.65 -0.88
C LEU A 43 2.96 10.82 -0.07
N GLY A 44 3.77 11.65 -0.67
CA GLY A 44 4.26 12.89 -0.04
C GLY A 44 3.18 13.93 0.17
N LYS A 45 2.15 13.94 -0.67
CA LYS A 45 1.04 14.90 -0.63
C LYS A 45 -0.18 14.35 0.12
N GLU A 46 -0.50 13.08 -0.08
CA GLU A 46 -1.69 12.43 0.48
C GLU A 46 -1.30 11.60 1.70
N ARG A 47 -1.14 12.25 2.83
CA ARG A 47 -0.66 11.61 4.07
C ARG A 47 -1.66 10.65 4.70
N ASN A 48 -2.89 10.65 4.25
CA ASN A 48 -3.92 9.74 4.73
C ASN A 48 -3.90 8.36 4.06
N VAL A 49 -3.08 8.15 3.03
CA VAL A 49 -2.96 6.84 2.38
C VAL A 49 -2.40 5.82 3.37
N GLU A 50 -3.13 4.73 3.54
CA GLU A 50 -2.76 3.66 4.46
C GLU A 50 -2.15 2.45 3.76
N VAL A 51 -2.65 2.14 2.57
CA VAL A 51 -2.26 0.96 1.80
C VAL A 51 -2.01 1.34 0.34
N VAL A 52 -0.93 0.83 -0.21
CA VAL A 52 -0.63 0.92 -1.64
C VAL A 52 -0.87 -0.44 -2.27
N ILE A 53 -1.67 -0.50 -3.33
CA ILE A 53 -1.77 -1.68 -4.19
C ILE A 53 -0.85 -1.42 -5.37
N LEU A 54 0.16 -2.25 -5.56
CA LEU A 54 1.31 -1.95 -6.41
C LEU A 54 1.60 -3.07 -7.40
N ASP A 55 1.67 -2.73 -8.69
CA ASP A 55 2.11 -3.66 -9.73
C ASP A 55 3.65 -3.78 -9.73
N VAL A 56 4.16 -4.92 -10.16
CA VAL A 56 5.59 -5.18 -10.23
C VAL A 56 6.21 -4.58 -11.49
N LYS A 57 5.61 -4.86 -12.65
CA LYS A 57 6.22 -4.49 -13.93
C LYS A 57 5.65 -3.18 -14.46
N MET A 58 6.45 -2.13 -14.34
CA MET A 58 6.10 -0.79 -14.83
C MET A 58 7.31 -0.18 -15.53
N PRO A 59 7.10 0.71 -16.53
CA PRO A 59 8.19 1.45 -17.14
C PRO A 59 8.90 2.36 -16.13
N GLY A 60 10.21 2.54 -16.30
CA GLY A 60 11.00 3.34 -15.36
C GLY A 60 11.23 2.59 -14.06
N MET A 61 10.90 3.20 -12.94
CA MET A 61 11.00 2.55 -11.62
C MET A 61 9.98 1.42 -11.53
N ASP A 62 10.43 0.17 -11.42
CA ASP A 62 9.52 -0.97 -11.29
C ASP A 62 8.91 -1.06 -9.89
N GLY A 63 7.99 -2.01 -9.72
CA GLY A 63 7.26 -2.16 -8.45
C GLY A 63 8.15 -2.55 -7.28
N ILE A 64 9.19 -3.35 -7.50
CA ILE A 64 10.11 -3.75 -6.43
C ILE A 64 10.93 -2.54 -5.94
N GLU A 65 11.44 -1.75 -6.87
CA GLU A 65 12.15 -0.51 -6.52
C GLU A 65 11.22 0.47 -5.82
N THR A 66 9.99 0.59 -6.31
CA THR A 66 8.96 1.46 -5.73
C THR A 66 8.65 1.02 -4.30
N LEU A 67 8.46 -0.28 -4.08
CA LEU A 67 8.24 -0.85 -2.74
C LEU A 67 9.39 -0.49 -1.79
N ARG A 68 10.62 -0.67 -2.24
CA ARG A 68 11.80 -0.33 -1.43
C ARG A 68 11.76 1.13 -1.01
N GLU A 69 11.48 2.04 -1.94
CA GLU A 69 11.42 3.48 -1.65
C GLU A 69 10.24 3.86 -0.76
N ILE A 70 9.09 3.22 -0.93
CA ILE A 70 7.93 3.45 -0.06
C ILE A 70 8.28 3.05 1.38
N LYS A 71 8.83 1.87 1.57
CA LYS A 71 9.16 1.38 2.92
C LYS A 71 10.27 2.21 3.57
N ARG A 72 11.17 2.77 2.77
CA ARG A 72 12.23 3.64 3.27
C ARG A 72 11.70 5.01 3.70
N LYS A 73 10.84 5.62 2.89
CA LYS A 73 10.33 6.99 3.12
C LYS A 73 9.06 7.03 3.96
N TYR A 74 8.20 6.04 3.80
CA TYR A 74 6.88 5.98 4.45
C TYR A 74 6.68 4.61 5.10
N PRO A 75 7.47 4.29 6.14
CA PRO A 75 7.52 2.92 6.66
C PRO A 75 6.20 2.40 7.23
N LEU A 76 5.27 3.28 7.60
CA LEU A 76 3.97 2.87 8.10
C LEU A 76 2.96 2.54 7.00
N VAL A 77 3.21 3.01 5.78
CA VAL A 77 2.37 2.66 4.64
C VAL A 77 2.57 1.19 4.32
N GLU A 78 1.49 0.43 4.28
CA GLU A 78 1.57 -0.98 3.91
C GLU A 78 1.40 -1.14 2.41
N VAL A 79 2.04 -2.17 1.86
CA VAL A 79 2.00 -2.43 0.42
C VAL A 79 1.50 -3.84 0.16
N VAL A 80 0.47 -3.94 -0.69
CA VAL A 80 -0.03 -5.20 -1.23
C VAL A 80 0.37 -5.23 -2.71
N MET A 81 1.20 -6.21 -3.09
CA MET A 81 1.59 -6.37 -4.49
C MET A 81 0.46 -7.06 -5.24
N LEU A 82 0.08 -6.54 -6.40
CA LEU A 82 -0.95 -7.13 -7.28
C LEU A 82 -0.46 -7.06 -8.72
N THR A 83 -0.08 -8.20 -9.29
CA THR A 83 0.59 -8.22 -10.59
C THR A 83 0.21 -9.42 -11.45
N GLY A 84 0.19 -9.21 -12.78
CA GLY A 84 0.10 -10.28 -13.77
C GLY A 84 1.45 -10.88 -14.11
N HIS A 85 2.54 -10.33 -13.55
CA HIS A 85 3.93 -10.72 -13.84
C HIS A 85 4.60 -11.34 -12.63
N ALA A 86 3.86 -12.17 -11.88
CA ALA A 86 4.36 -12.80 -10.69
C ALA A 86 5.40 -13.87 -11.01
N THR A 87 6.53 -13.83 -10.30
CA THR A 87 7.53 -14.88 -10.30
C THR A 87 7.85 -15.22 -8.85
N VAL A 88 8.41 -16.42 -8.61
CA VAL A 88 8.84 -16.79 -7.27
C VAL A 88 9.88 -15.79 -6.74
N GLU A 89 10.78 -15.37 -7.60
CA GLU A 89 11.85 -14.43 -7.26
C GLU A 89 11.30 -13.08 -6.81
N THR A 90 10.37 -12.50 -7.58
CA THR A 90 9.78 -11.19 -7.23
C THR A 90 8.89 -11.29 -5.99
N ALA A 91 8.20 -12.41 -5.79
CA ALA A 91 7.42 -12.63 -4.58
C ALA A 91 8.31 -12.69 -3.34
N ILE A 92 9.40 -13.44 -3.41
CA ILE A 92 10.37 -13.55 -2.30
C ILE A 92 10.96 -12.16 -2.00
N GLU A 93 11.42 -11.46 -3.03
CA GLU A 93 12.02 -10.13 -2.86
C GLU A 93 11.04 -9.14 -2.28
N GLY A 94 9.80 -9.11 -2.78
CA GLY A 94 8.75 -8.23 -2.28
C GLY A 94 8.46 -8.47 -0.80
N MET A 95 8.33 -9.73 -0.39
CA MET A 95 8.08 -10.06 1.01
C MET A 95 9.27 -9.72 1.90
N LYS A 96 10.49 -9.92 1.43
CA LYS A 96 11.71 -9.53 2.16
C LYS A 96 11.81 -8.01 2.35
N LEU A 97 11.36 -7.24 1.37
CA LEU A 97 11.35 -5.78 1.45
C LEU A 97 10.22 -5.22 2.31
N GLY A 98 9.33 -6.06 2.78
CA GLY A 98 8.30 -5.67 3.71
C GLY A 98 6.90 -5.50 3.12
N ALA A 99 6.63 -6.07 1.94
CA ALA A 99 5.26 -6.11 1.42
C ALA A 99 4.36 -6.85 2.41
N PHE A 100 3.14 -6.39 2.57
CA PHE A 100 2.15 -7.06 3.41
C PHE A 100 1.73 -8.39 2.80
N ASP A 101 1.49 -8.38 1.48
CA ASP A 101 1.19 -9.61 0.74
C ASP A 101 1.51 -9.43 -0.75
N TYR A 102 1.47 -10.54 -1.48
CA TYR A 102 1.79 -10.60 -2.90
C TYR A 102 0.72 -11.44 -3.61
N LEU A 103 -0.08 -10.79 -4.45
CA LEU A 103 -1.22 -11.39 -5.13
C LEU A 103 -1.04 -11.38 -6.64
N MET A 104 -1.63 -12.38 -7.31
CA MET A 104 -1.59 -12.49 -8.77
C MET A 104 -2.88 -11.99 -9.40
N LYS A 105 -2.77 -11.31 -10.53
CA LYS A 105 -3.91 -10.99 -11.39
C LYS A 105 -4.25 -12.22 -12.24
N PRO A 106 -5.53 -12.52 -12.49
CA PRO A 106 -6.70 -11.91 -11.87
C PRO A 106 -6.85 -12.34 -10.42
N CYS A 107 -7.28 -11.44 -9.56
CA CYS A 107 -7.47 -11.71 -8.15
C CYS A 107 -8.96 -11.56 -7.78
N ASP A 108 -9.46 -12.49 -7.00
CA ASP A 108 -10.81 -12.39 -6.45
C ASP A 108 -10.94 -11.10 -5.64
N MET A 109 -12.04 -10.37 -5.86
CA MET A 109 -12.26 -9.08 -5.22
C MET A 109 -12.33 -9.18 -3.70
N ASP A 110 -12.99 -10.22 -3.20
CA ASP A 110 -13.10 -10.42 -1.75
C ASP A 110 -11.74 -10.71 -1.12
N ILE A 111 -10.88 -11.43 -1.82
CA ILE A 111 -9.51 -11.70 -1.34
C ILE A 111 -8.71 -10.39 -1.30
N LEU A 112 -8.79 -9.58 -2.36
CA LEU A 112 -8.09 -8.30 -2.42
C LEU A 112 -8.55 -7.37 -1.30
N ILE A 113 -9.87 -7.23 -1.13
CA ILE A 113 -10.46 -6.40 -0.07
C ILE A 113 -10.01 -6.86 1.31
N SER A 114 -9.99 -8.18 1.54
CA SER A 114 -9.54 -8.76 2.81
C SER A 114 -8.08 -8.42 3.09
N LYS A 115 -7.21 -8.51 2.08
CA LYS A 115 -5.78 -8.18 2.25
C LYS A 115 -5.58 -6.69 2.50
N VAL A 116 -6.28 -5.84 1.78
CA VAL A 116 -6.23 -4.38 1.99
C VAL A 116 -6.72 -4.03 3.40
N GLY A 117 -7.81 -4.64 3.84
CA GLY A 117 -8.34 -4.44 5.19
C GLY A 117 -7.35 -4.84 6.27
N GLY A 118 -6.70 -5.99 6.09
CA GLY A 118 -5.64 -6.46 7.01
C GLY A 118 -4.45 -5.52 7.05
N ALA A 119 -4.03 -5.03 5.89
CA ALA A 119 -2.92 -4.09 5.79
C ALA A 119 -3.24 -2.75 6.47
N ALA A 120 -4.44 -2.23 6.25
CA ALA A 120 -4.90 -0.99 6.90
C ALA A 120 -4.95 -1.14 8.41
N ALA A 121 -5.46 -2.28 8.90
CA ALA A 121 -5.52 -2.57 10.32
C ALA A 121 -4.11 -2.61 10.94
N ARG A 122 -3.15 -3.23 10.27
CA ARG A 122 -1.76 -3.28 10.71
C ARG A 122 -1.16 -1.88 10.81
N ARG A 123 -1.40 -1.04 9.82
CA ARG A 123 -0.92 0.35 9.86
C ARG A 123 -1.48 1.10 11.06
N ARG A 124 -2.78 0.99 11.30
CA ARG A 124 -3.44 1.67 12.42
C ARG A 124 -2.91 1.19 13.77
N GLU A 125 -2.67 -0.12 13.88
CA GLU A 125 -2.08 -0.70 15.08
C GLU A 125 -0.68 -0.16 15.35
N GLN A 126 0.15 -0.05 14.31
CA GLN A 126 1.50 0.50 14.42
C GLN A 126 1.47 1.98 14.83
N GLU A 127 0.58 2.77 14.24
CA GLU A 127 0.39 4.17 14.62
C GLU A 127 0.00 4.31 16.09
N THR A 128 -0.95 3.49 16.54
CA THR A 128 -1.41 3.50 17.93
C THR A 128 -0.25 3.20 18.88
N LYS A 129 0.57 2.21 18.58
CA LYS A 129 1.74 1.85 19.39
C LYS A 129 2.74 2.99 19.49
N ILE A 130 2.98 3.70 18.39
CA ILE A 130 3.89 4.84 18.37
C ILE A 130 3.35 5.98 19.23
N VAL A 131 2.07 6.30 19.11
CA VAL A 131 1.43 7.35 19.91
C VAL A 131 1.46 6.99 21.39
N GLU A 132 1.11 5.76 21.74
CA GLU A 132 1.14 5.29 23.14
C GLU A 132 2.55 5.36 23.73
N ALA A 133 3.56 4.93 22.98
CA ALA A 133 4.95 4.98 23.42
C ALA A 133 5.40 6.43 23.65
N ARG A 134 4.98 7.35 22.77
CA ARG A 134 5.31 8.76 22.89
C ARG A 134 4.64 9.40 24.11
N ILE A 135 3.38 9.09 24.34
CA ILE A 135 2.64 9.57 25.52
C ILE A 135 3.32 9.06 26.79
N LYS A 136 3.66 7.79 26.84
CA LYS A 136 4.35 7.18 27.98
C LYS A 136 5.70 7.86 28.25
N GLU A 137 6.47 8.13 27.21
CA GLU A 137 7.74 8.83 27.33
C GLU A 137 7.57 10.23 27.91
N ILE A 138 6.59 10.99 27.42
CA ILE A 138 6.29 12.33 27.92
C ILE A 138 5.90 12.27 29.40
N THR A 139 5.06 11.33 29.78
CA THR A 139 4.61 11.14 31.15
C THR A 139 5.77 10.82 32.09
N MET A 140 6.72 10.00 31.65
CA MET A 140 7.88 9.61 32.42
C MET A 140 8.93 10.72 32.61
N ARG A 141 8.88 11.78 31.79
CA ARG A 141 9.77 12.93 31.90
C ARG A 141 9.37 13.92 33.00
N ARG A 142 8.19 13.73 33.56
CA ARG A 142 7.69 14.66 34.58
C ARG A 142 8.48 14.50 35.89
N PRO A 143 8.88 15.63 36.47
CA PRO A 143 9.58 15.61 37.75
C PRO A 143 8.69 15.10 38.88
#